data_f790a80a70817d66f6096124b9e71ddb
#
_entry.id   f790a80a70817d66f6096124b9e71ddb
#
_cell.length_a   1.000
_cell.length_b   1.000
_cell.length_c   1.000
_cell.angle_alpha   90.00
_cell.angle_beta   90.00
_cell.angle_gamma   90.00
#
_symmetry.space_group_name_H-M   'P 1'
#
loop_
_entity.id
_entity.type
_entity.pdbx_description
1 polymer ?
#
loop_
_entity_poly.entity_id
_entity_poly.type
_entity_poly.pdbx_seq_one_letter_code
_entity_poly.pdbx_strand_id
1 'polypeptide(L)' 'MGKIQLNIEGVHCKSCKMVIEDNLQELGASNIHVTVDEKKQTGTVSCDYTKDKLDIVNAIKKEGYKVVK' A
#
# COMPACT_ATOMS: atom_id res chain seq x y z
N MET A 1 -7.61 4.27 16.22
CA MET A 1 -8.19 3.56 15.08
C MET A 1 -8.12 4.43 13.85
N GLY A 2 -7.19 4.13 12.99
CA GLY A 2 -7.02 4.92 11.79
C GLY A 2 -7.12 4.05 10.55
N LYS A 3 -8.22 4.17 9.84
CA LYS A 3 -8.34 3.52 8.55
C LYS A 3 -7.64 4.37 7.51
N ILE A 4 -6.67 3.78 6.81
CA ILE A 4 -5.87 4.48 5.82
C ILE A 4 -6.19 3.90 4.45
N GLN A 5 -6.38 4.78 3.48
CA GLN A 5 -6.61 4.37 2.10
C GLN A 5 -5.74 5.24 1.19
N LEU A 6 -4.97 4.58 0.35
CA LEU A 6 -4.03 5.25 -0.55
C LEU A 6 -4.19 4.70 -1.96
N ASN A 7 -3.98 5.59 -2.93
CA ASN A 7 -3.89 5.19 -4.33
C ASN A 7 -2.43 5.22 -4.74
N ILE A 8 -2.00 4.20 -5.46
CA ILE A 8 -0.61 4.07 -5.89
C ILE A 8 -0.54 3.87 -7.40
N GLU A 9 0.59 4.23 -7.98
CA GLU A 9 0.88 4.04 -9.40
C GLU A 9 2.18 3.28 -9.56
N GLY A 10 2.40 2.74 -10.75
CA GLY A 10 3.60 2.00 -11.06
C GLY A 10 3.53 0.53 -10.68
N VAL A 11 2.33 0.01 -10.51
CA VAL A 11 2.13 -1.40 -10.18
C VAL A 11 2.13 -2.19 -11.48
N HIS A 12 3.12 -3.07 -11.64
CA HIS A 12 3.32 -3.76 -12.91
C HIS A 12 2.93 -5.24 -12.88
N CYS A 13 2.81 -5.84 -11.71
CA CYS A 13 2.52 -7.26 -11.64
C CYS A 13 1.83 -7.62 -10.32
N LYS A 14 1.28 -8.83 -10.27
CA LYS A 14 0.55 -9.30 -9.11
C LYS A 14 1.44 -9.47 -7.88
N SER A 15 2.71 -9.74 -8.07
CA SER A 15 3.62 -9.90 -6.94
C SER A 15 3.79 -8.61 -6.14
N CYS A 16 3.54 -7.47 -6.77
CA CYS A 16 3.61 -6.19 -6.09
C CYS A 16 2.62 -6.13 -4.92
N LYS A 17 1.46 -6.74 -5.09
CA LYS A 17 0.45 -6.80 -4.05
C LYS A 17 0.98 -7.48 -2.79
N MET A 18 1.65 -8.61 -2.97
CA MET A 18 2.20 -9.37 -1.85
C MET A 18 3.28 -8.59 -1.12
N VAL A 19 4.14 -7.93 -1.88
CA VAL A 19 5.22 -7.13 -1.30
C VAL A 19 4.65 -6.01 -0.44
N ILE A 20 3.65 -5.32 -0.94
CA ILE A 20 3.00 -4.24 -0.19
C ILE A 20 2.36 -4.78 1.08
N GLU A 21 1.64 -5.88 0.97
CA GLU A 21 0.99 -6.48 2.13
C GLU A 21 2.01 -6.86 3.21
N ASP A 22 3.11 -7.48 2.81
CA ASP A 22 4.15 -7.88 3.74
C ASP A 22 4.75 -6.69 4.46
N ASN A 23 5.04 -5.62 3.73
CA ASN A 23 5.61 -4.41 4.32
C ASN A 23 4.66 -3.79 5.34
N LEU A 24 3.38 -3.75 5.02
CA LEU A 24 2.40 -3.18 5.94
C LEU A 24 2.23 -4.03 7.19
N GLN A 25 2.30 -5.35 7.05
CA GLN A 25 2.23 -6.24 8.20
C GLN A 25 3.43 -6.03 9.13
N GLU A 26 4.59 -5.82 8.58
CA GLU A 26 5.79 -5.56 9.39
C GLU A 26 5.67 -4.27 10.20
N LEU A 27 4.95 -3.30 9.68
CA LEU A 27 4.70 -2.04 10.37
C LEU A 27 3.66 -2.17 11.48
N GLY A 28 2.93 -3.27 11.50
CA GLY A 28 1.88 -3.48 12.49
C GLY A 28 0.49 -3.11 12.02
N ALA A 29 0.31 -2.87 10.73
CA ALA A 29 -1.01 -2.59 10.19
C ALA A 29 -1.86 -3.85 10.19
N SER A 30 -3.18 -3.67 10.20
CA SER A 30 -4.13 -4.79 10.18
C SER A 30 -5.22 -4.51 9.15
N ASN A 31 -6.02 -5.54 8.85
CA ASN A 31 -7.09 -5.44 7.85
C ASN A 31 -6.57 -4.88 6.53
N ILE A 32 -5.45 -5.40 6.08
CA ILE A 32 -4.78 -4.90 4.88
C ILE A 32 -5.49 -5.43 3.64
N HIS A 33 -5.85 -4.51 2.76
CA HIS A 33 -6.45 -4.84 1.48
C HIS A 33 -5.70 -4.09 0.38
N VAL A 34 -5.23 -4.82 -0.60
CA VAL A 34 -4.52 -4.24 -1.74
C VAL A 34 -5.23 -4.68 -3.01
N THR A 35 -5.64 -3.72 -3.81
CA THR A 35 -6.28 -3.96 -5.10
C THR A 35 -5.37 -3.43 -6.20
N VAL A 36 -5.18 -4.23 -7.24
CA VAL A 36 -4.29 -3.87 -8.36
C VAL A 36 -5.08 -3.86 -9.65
N ASP A 37 -4.91 -2.79 -10.43
CA ASP A 37 -5.46 -2.68 -11.77
C ASP A 37 -4.29 -2.70 -12.76
N GLU A 38 -4.10 -3.83 -13.41
CA GLU A 38 -2.97 -4.01 -14.32
C GLU A 38 -3.08 -3.16 -15.57
N LYS A 39 -4.29 -2.87 -16.01
CA LYS A 39 -4.49 -2.08 -17.22
C LYS A 39 -4.06 -0.63 -17.02
N LYS A 40 -4.34 -0.09 -15.87
CA LYS A 40 -3.98 1.29 -15.54
C LYS A 40 -2.66 1.40 -14.80
N GLN A 41 -2.07 0.27 -14.43
CA GLN A 41 -0.85 0.20 -13.63
C GLN A 41 -1.00 0.97 -12.31
N THR A 42 -2.20 0.89 -11.75
CA THR A 42 -2.52 1.55 -10.49
C THR A 42 -2.99 0.53 -9.47
N GLY A 43 -3.07 0.98 -8.23
CA GLY A 43 -3.59 0.13 -7.18
C GLY A 43 -4.15 0.96 -6.04
N THR A 44 -4.91 0.30 -5.17
CA THR A 44 -5.46 0.92 -3.98
C THR A 44 -5.03 0.10 -2.77
N VAL A 45 -4.49 0.78 -1.77
CA VAL A 45 -4.06 0.15 -0.53
C VAL A 45 -4.94 0.65 0.59
N SER A 46 -5.51 -0.28 1.36
CA SER A 46 -6.36 0.04 2.48
C SER A 46 -5.93 -0.79 3.69
N CYS A 47 -5.83 -0.17 4.84
CA CYS A 47 -5.48 -0.88 6.06
C CYS A 47 -5.88 -0.05 7.29
N ASP A 48 -5.84 -0.72 8.45
CA ASP A 48 -6.00 -0.05 9.74
C ASP A 48 -4.63 0.13 10.37
N TYR A 49 -4.31 1.34 10.74
CA TYR A 49 -3.01 1.67 11.33
C TYR A 49 -3.20 2.73 12.41
N THR A 50 -2.56 2.53 13.54
CA THR A 50 -2.74 3.41 14.70
C THR A 50 -1.65 4.47 14.82
N LYS A 51 -0.59 4.33 14.05
CA LYS A 51 0.52 5.29 14.06
C LYS A 51 0.39 6.27 12.90
N ASP A 52 1.51 6.91 12.55
CA ASP A 52 1.50 7.93 11.52
C ASP A 52 1.31 7.34 10.12
N LYS A 53 0.38 7.91 9.37
CA LYS A 53 0.13 7.54 7.98
C LYS A 53 1.40 7.60 7.13
N LEU A 54 2.31 8.51 7.46
CA LEU A 54 3.56 8.65 6.71
C LEU A 54 4.40 7.38 6.72
N ASP A 55 4.30 6.58 7.77
CA ASP A 55 5.02 5.31 7.81
C ASP A 55 4.57 4.40 6.67
N ILE A 56 3.27 4.36 6.42
CA ILE A 56 2.70 3.57 5.33
C ILE A 56 3.15 4.12 3.98
N VAL A 57 3.05 5.43 3.82
CA VAL A 57 3.45 6.09 2.57
C VAL A 57 4.93 5.82 2.27
N ASN A 58 5.78 5.97 3.27
CA ASN A 58 7.22 5.75 3.09
C ASN A 58 7.54 4.30 2.76
N ALA A 59 6.86 3.36 3.39
CA ALA A 59 7.07 1.94 3.11
C ALA A 59 6.74 1.61 1.64
N ILE A 60 5.67 2.19 1.13
CA ILE A 60 5.25 1.97 -0.25
C ILE A 60 6.24 2.63 -1.22
N LYS A 61 6.65 3.86 -0.93
CA LYS A 61 7.63 4.56 -1.76
C LYS A 61 8.96 3.84 -1.82
N LYS A 62 9.36 3.25 -0.71
CA LYS A 62 10.63 2.53 -0.62
C LYS A 62 10.67 1.35 -1.58
N GLU A 63 9.52 0.77 -1.88
CA GLU A 63 9.42 -0.34 -2.83
C GLU A 63 9.36 0.13 -4.28
N GLY A 64 9.43 1.42 -4.53
CA GLY A 64 9.46 1.97 -5.86
C GLY A 64 8.11 2.36 -6.44
N TYR A 65 7.07 2.36 -5.64
CA TYR A 65 5.76 2.76 -6.09
C TYR A 65 5.53 4.25 -5.83
N LYS A 66 4.67 4.83 -6.65
CA LYS A 66 4.31 6.23 -6.50
C LYS A 66 2.97 6.32 -5.77
N VAL A 67 2.96 7.04 -4.67
CA VAL A 67 1.73 7.25 -3.90
C VAL A 67 1.03 8.50 -4.42
N VAL A 68 -0.19 8.34 -4.88
CA VAL A 68 -0.95 9.44 -5.47
C VAL A 68 -1.94 10.02 -4.47
N LYS A 69 -2.30 9.26 -3.47
CA LYS A 69 -3.15 9.74 -2.41
C LYS A 69 -3.94 8.64 -1.72
#